data_20d526ddc920d6580c16359a878672cc
#
_entry.id   20d526ddc920d6580c16359a878672cc
#
_cell.length_a   1.000
_cell.length_b   1.000
_cell.length_c   1.000
_cell.angle_alpha   90.00
_cell.angle_beta   90.00
_cell.angle_gamma   90.00
#
_symmetry.space_group_name_H-M   'P 1'
#
loop_
_entity.id
_entity.type
_entity.pdbx_description
1 polymer ?
#
loop_
_entity_poly.entity_id
_entity_poly.type
_entity_poly.pdbx_seq_one_letter_code
_entity_poly.pdbx_strand_id
1 'polypeptide(L)'
;MNCWIALEKKAKALRDQASDALKIVRDQYQEQQSLLNRTQELAEQYQRKLAVLQTQPAHFGDVQLYRTSLKQLQHGMFQIQQEITRLEREVTIRQRELKRTEIERQKFEKLIERERDLDRAREELKETRALDEMSVQMHFRKQNLA
;
A
#
# COMPACT_ATOMS: atom_id res chain seq x y z
N MET A 1 25.72 -15.10 2.07
CA MET A 1 25.38 -13.74 1.58
C MET A 1 24.39 -13.74 0.42
N ASN A 2 24.60 -14.48 -0.64
CA ASN A 2 23.66 -14.56 -1.77
C ASN A 2 22.26 -15.03 -1.38
N CYS A 3 22.14 -15.87 -0.34
CA CYS A 3 20.87 -16.36 0.18
C CYS A 3 19.97 -15.21 0.70
N TRP A 4 20.53 -14.32 1.50
CA TRP A 4 19.80 -13.19 2.05
C TRP A 4 19.37 -12.18 0.98
N ILE A 5 20.25 -11.92 0.00
CA ILE A 5 19.97 -11.02 -1.13
C ILE A 5 18.81 -11.57 -1.97
N ALA A 6 18.80 -12.87 -2.25
CA ALA A 6 17.74 -13.52 -2.99
C ALA A 6 16.40 -13.47 -2.23
N LEU A 7 16.43 -13.69 -0.91
CA LEU A 7 15.25 -13.61 -0.05
C LEU A 7 14.71 -12.18 0.08
N GLU A 8 15.61 -11.19 0.20
CA GLU A 8 15.22 -9.78 0.20
C GLU A 8 14.56 -9.37 -1.11
N LYS A 9 15.11 -9.80 -2.24
CA LYS A 9 14.55 -9.53 -3.56
C LYS A 9 13.14 -10.12 -3.70
N LYS A 10 12.94 -11.34 -3.21
CA LYS A 10 11.63 -12.01 -3.18
C LYS A 10 10.65 -11.25 -2.25
N ALA A 11 11.10 -10.87 -1.06
CA ALA A 11 10.31 -10.10 -0.11
C ALA A 11 9.89 -8.74 -0.68
N LYS A 12 10.79 -8.08 -1.39
CA LYS A 12 10.51 -6.81 -2.09
C LYS A 12 9.45 -6.99 -3.17
N ALA A 13 9.54 -8.07 -3.96
CA ALA A 13 8.54 -8.38 -4.98
C ALA A 13 7.16 -8.62 -4.37
N LEU A 14 7.07 -9.34 -3.25
CA LEU A 14 5.82 -9.57 -2.52
C LEU A 14 5.25 -8.27 -1.94
N ARG A 15 6.11 -7.38 -1.41
CA ARG A 15 5.69 -6.05 -0.95
C ARG A 15 5.12 -5.23 -2.10
N ASP A 16 5.77 -5.23 -3.25
CA ASP A 16 5.31 -4.47 -4.41
C ASP A 16 3.96 -4.99 -4.92
N GLN A 17 3.76 -6.31 -4.92
CA GLN A 17 2.45 -6.91 -5.24
C GLN A 17 1.37 -6.51 -4.23
N ALA A 18 1.69 -6.48 -2.95
CA ALA A 18 0.76 -6.05 -1.90
C ALA A 18 0.42 -4.55 -2.03
N SER A 19 1.40 -3.72 -2.37
CA SER A 19 1.21 -2.29 -2.65
C SER A 19 0.29 -2.07 -3.84
N ASP A 20 0.50 -2.79 -4.94
CA ASP A 20 -0.33 -2.70 -6.13
C ASP A 20 -1.77 -3.16 -5.86
N ALA A 21 -1.94 -4.25 -5.11
CA ALA A 21 -3.26 -4.74 -4.71
C ALA A 21 -4.01 -3.72 -3.86
N LEU A 22 -3.33 -3.05 -2.92
CA LEU A 22 -3.91 -1.99 -2.11
C LEU A 22 -4.35 -0.80 -2.97
N LYS A 23 -3.52 -0.39 -3.93
CA LYS A 23 -3.84 0.71 -4.84
C LYS A 23 -5.09 0.42 -5.66
N ILE A 24 -5.23 -0.77 -6.20
CA ILE A 24 -6.40 -1.19 -6.97
C ILE A 24 -7.68 -1.07 -6.13
N VAL A 25 -7.64 -1.57 -4.90
CA VAL A 25 -8.81 -1.52 -4.00
C VAL A 25 -9.14 -0.09 -3.59
N ARG A 26 -8.14 0.75 -3.33
CA ARG A 26 -8.35 2.19 -3.04
C ARG A 26 -8.98 2.92 -4.21
N ASP A 27 -8.56 2.62 -5.43
CA ASP A 27 -9.14 3.21 -6.64
C ASP A 27 -10.61 2.80 -6.80
N GLN A 28 -10.93 1.54 -6.56
CA GLN A 28 -12.32 1.05 -6.56
C GLN A 28 -13.16 1.74 -5.48
N TYR A 29 -12.61 1.94 -4.29
CA TYR A 29 -13.27 2.65 -3.20
C TYR A 29 -13.59 4.10 -3.61
N GLN A 30 -12.64 4.80 -4.19
CA GLN A 30 -12.85 6.18 -4.66
C GLN A 30 -13.89 6.27 -5.79
N GLU A 31 -13.89 5.33 -6.71
CA GLU A 31 -14.91 5.25 -7.77
C GLU A 31 -16.30 5.06 -7.18
N GLN A 32 -16.47 4.19 -6.19
CA GLN A 32 -17.76 3.96 -5.53
C GLN A 32 -18.21 5.18 -4.73
N GLN A 33 -17.30 5.87 -4.04
CA GLN A 33 -17.60 7.14 -3.37
C GLN A 33 -18.08 8.21 -4.36
N SER A 34 -17.41 8.34 -5.47
CA SER A 34 -17.78 9.27 -6.52
C SER A 34 -19.15 8.93 -7.13
N LEU A 35 -19.41 7.65 -7.34
CA LEU A 35 -20.71 7.17 -7.84
C LEU A 35 -21.83 7.45 -6.83
N LEU A 36 -21.58 7.23 -5.54
CA LEU A 36 -22.54 7.55 -4.48
C LEU A 36 -22.88 9.04 -4.49
N ASN A 37 -21.87 9.92 -4.55
CA ASN A 37 -22.09 11.37 -4.57
C ASN A 37 -22.92 11.81 -5.78
N ARG A 38 -22.60 11.29 -6.97
CA ARG A 38 -23.37 11.60 -8.20
C ARG A 38 -24.81 11.10 -8.12
N THR A 39 -25.02 9.92 -7.56
CA THR A 39 -26.35 9.35 -7.38
C THR A 39 -27.18 10.13 -6.36
N GLN A 40 -26.55 10.58 -5.26
CA GLN A 40 -27.19 11.46 -4.28
C GLN A 40 -27.60 12.79 -4.89
N GLU A 41 -26.74 13.42 -5.67
CA GLU A 41 -27.06 14.67 -6.38
C GLU A 41 -28.25 14.49 -7.34
N LEU A 42 -28.26 13.39 -8.07
CA LEU A 42 -29.37 13.07 -8.98
C LEU A 42 -30.67 12.82 -8.21
N ALA A 43 -30.62 12.13 -7.09
CA ALA A 43 -31.77 11.90 -6.22
C ALA A 43 -32.32 13.22 -5.67
N GLU A 44 -31.45 14.13 -5.24
CA GLU A 44 -31.85 15.46 -4.78
C GLU A 44 -32.51 16.28 -5.89
N GLN A 45 -32.00 16.23 -7.12
CA GLN A 45 -32.63 16.88 -8.27
C GLN A 45 -34.01 16.32 -8.55
N TYR A 46 -34.18 15.01 -8.47
CA TYR A 46 -35.48 14.36 -8.67
C TYR A 46 -36.48 14.70 -7.56
N GLN A 47 -36.02 14.80 -6.30
CA GLN A 47 -36.83 15.24 -5.18
C GLN A 47 -37.33 16.68 -5.37
N ARG A 48 -36.47 17.58 -5.82
CA ARG A 48 -36.83 18.98 -6.12
C ARG A 48 -37.86 19.07 -7.25
N LYS A 49 -37.64 18.33 -8.35
CA LYS A 49 -38.59 18.28 -9.46
C LYS A 49 -39.94 17.70 -9.04
N LEU A 50 -39.91 16.64 -8.21
CA LEU A 50 -41.10 16.01 -7.67
C LEU A 50 -41.91 17.02 -6.81
N ALA A 51 -41.24 17.78 -5.95
CA ALA A 51 -41.87 18.81 -5.13
C ALA A 51 -42.55 19.87 -5.97
N VAL A 52 -41.95 20.32 -7.08
CA VAL A 52 -42.54 21.28 -8.02
C VAL A 52 -43.72 20.66 -8.74
N LEU A 53 -43.64 19.44 -9.25
CA LEU A 53 -44.69 18.77 -10.00
C LEU A 53 -45.92 18.46 -9.15
N GLN A 54 -45.74 18.19 -7.86
CA GLN A 54 -46.84 17.92 -6.90
C GLN A 54 -47.76 19.15 -6.70
N THR A 55 -47.28 20.35 -6.99
CA THR A 55 -48.07 21.59 -6.90
C THR A 55 -48.91 21.81 -8.16
N GLN A 56 -48.71 21.02 -9.21
CA GLN A 56 -49.38 21.16 -10.51
C GLN A 56 -50.23 19.91 -10.79
N PRO A 57 -51.60 20.01 -10.78
CA PRO A 57 -52.46 18.83 -10.89
C PRO A 57 -52.47 18.17 -12.28
N ALA A 58 -51.87 18.77 -13.31
CA ALA A 58 -51.94 18.29 -14.70
C ALA A 58 -50.85 17.25 -15.05
N HIS A 59 -49.93 16.87 -14.12
CA HIS A 59 -48.76 16.07 -14.44
C HIS A 59 -48.65 14.78 -13.60
N PHE A 60 -49.76 14.06 -13.39
CA PHE A 60 -49.76 12.84 -12.59
C PHE A 60 -48.80 11.75 -13.12
N GLY A 61 -48.75 11.56 -14.45
CA GLY A 61 -47.83 10.58 -15.06
C GLY A 61 -46.36 10.89 -14.79
N ASP A 62 -45.98 12.17 -14.86
CA ASP A 62 -44.62 12.61 -14.57
C ASP A 62 -44.27 12.44 -13.07
N VAL A 63 -45.21 12.71 -12.18
CA VAL A 63 -45.06 12.47 -10.76
C VAL A 63 -44.76 10.99 -10.48
N GLN A 64 -45.46 10.06 -11.08
CA GLN A 64 -45.22 8.64 -10.94
C GLN A 64 -43.87 8.22 -11.48
N LEU A 65 -43.44 8.75 -12.61
CA LEU A 65 -42.14 8.48 -13.20
C LEU A 65 -41.00 8.92 -12.26
N TYR A 66 -41.07 10.13 -11.72
CA TYR A 66 -40.07 10.64 -10.79
C TYR A 66 -40.06 9.86 -9.46
N ARG A 67 -41.22 9.46 -8.94
CA ARG A 67 -41.30 8.61 -7.74
C ARG A 67 -40.66 7.26 -7.96
N THR A 68 -40.93 6.61 -9.08
CA THR A 68 -40.34 5.30 -9.42
C THR A 68 -38.83 5.43 -9.62
N SER A 69 -38.39 6.44 -10.34
CA SER A 69 -36.97 6.71 -10.56
C SER A 69 -36.23 7.01 -9.24
N LEU A 70 -36.86 7.77 -8.35
CA LEU A 70 -36.29 8.07 -7.03
C LEU A 70 -36.13 6.82 -6.17
N LYS A 71 -37.12 5.91 -6.19
CA LYS A 71 -37.00 4.61 -5.50
C LYS A 71 -35.86 3.77 -6.06
N GLN A 72 -35.69 3.75 -7.37
CA GLN A 72 -34.58 3.05 -8.02
C GLN A 72 -33.22 3.66 -7.65
N LEU A 73 -33.12 4.99 -7.59
CA LEU A 73 -31.92 5.68 -7.13
C LEU A 73 -31.60 5.38 -5.67
N GLN A 74 -32.59 5.37 -4.80
CA GLN A 74 -32.43 5.03 -3.39
C GLN A 74 -31.96 3.59 -3.21
N HIS A 75 -32.51 2.65 -3.98
CA HIS A 75 -32.06 1.26 -3.96
C HIS A 75 -30.63 1.14 -4.47
N GLY A 76 -30.28 1.85 -5.55
CA GLY A 76 -28.92 1.91 -6.07
C GLY A 76 -27.93 2.49 -5.07
N MET A 77 -28.29 3.56 -4.36
CA MET A 77 -27.46 4.14 -3.31
C MET A 77 -27.21 3.14 -2.16
N PHE A 78 -28.22 2.38 -1.78
CA PHE A 78 -28.06 1.33 -0.76
C PHE A 78 -27.06 0.27 -1.21
N GLN A 79 -27.16 -0.19 -2.45
CA GLN A 79 -26.20 -1.16 -3.01
C GLN A 79 -24.78 -0.62 -3.08
N ILE A 80 -24.63 0.64 -3.50
CA ILE A 80 -23.32 1.32 -3.54
C ILE A 80 -22.75 1.42 -2.11
N GLN A 81 -23.59 1.77 -1.14
CA GLN A 81 -23.17 1.87 0.27
C GLN A 81 -22.67 0.53 0.82
N GLN A 82 -23.34 -0.56 0.48
CA GLN A 82 -22.88 -1.91 0.84
C GLN A 82 -21.53 -2.25 0.21
N GLU A 83 -21.36 -1.90 -1.05
CA GLU A 83 -20.09 -2.10 -1.76
C GLU A 83 -18.96 -1.26 -1.16
N ILE A 84 -19.23 -0.02 -0.77
CA ILE A 84 -18.29 0.85 -0.07
C ILE A 84 -17.84 0.20 1.25
N THR A 85 -18.78 -0.32 2.03
CA THR A 85 -18.48 -1.02 3.30
C THR A 85 -17.59 -2.24 3.05
N ARG A 86 -17.86 -3.01 2.02
CA ARG A 86 -17.03 -4.16 1.62
C ARG A 86 -15.61 -3.71 1.25
N LEU A 87 -15.49 -2.64 0.47
CA LEU A 87 -14.20 -2.11 0.04
C LEU A 87 -13.41 -1.52 1.20
N GLU A 88 -14.04 -0.89 2.17
CA GLU A 88 -13.37 -0.42 3.40
C GLU A 88 -12.71 -1.56 4.15
N ARG A 89 -13.39 -2.69 4.28
CA ARG A 89 -12.82 -3.91 4.89
C ARG A 89 -11.66 -4.45 4.07
N GLU A 90 -11.82 -4.47 2.75
CA GLU A 90 -10.78 -4.94 1.84
C GLU A 90 -9.53 -4.05 1.90
N VAL A 91 -9.70 -2.73 1.95
CA VAL A 91 -8.59 -1.78 2.15
C VAL A 91 -7.82 -2.09 3.44
N THR A 92 -8.53 -2.34 4.54
CA THR A 92 -7.91 -2.68 5.82
C THR A 92 -7.09 -3.97 5.72
N ILE A 93 -7.63 -5.01 5.06
CA ILE A 93 -6.94 -6.29 4.85
C ILE A 93 -5.68 -6.07 4.01
N ARG A 94 -5.77 -5.30 2.93
CA ARG A 94 -4.63 -5.02 2.05
C ARG A 94 -3.56 -4.17 2.72
N GLN A 95 -3.95 -3.23 3.58
CA GLN A 95 -3.01 -2.44 4.39
C GLN A 95 -2.22 -3.32 5.36
N ARG A 96 -2.88 -4.26 6.02
CA ARG A 96 -2.22 -5.22 6.93
C ARG A 96 -1.25 -6.11 6.17
N GLU A 97 -1.63 -6.58 4.99
CA GLU A 97 -0.78 -7.41 4.14
C GLU A 97 0.46 -6.63 3.67
N LEU A 98 0.29 -5.38 3.24
CA LEU A 98 1.40 -4.51 2.88
C LEU A 98 2.37 -4.31 4.05
N LYS A 99 1.83 -4.05 5.24
CA LYS A 99 2.64 -3.87 6.45
C LYS A 99 3.43 -5.14 6.77
N ARG A 100 2.80 -6.31 6.67
CA ARG A 100 3.45 -7.60 6.90
C ARG A 100 4.60 -7.84 5.93
N THR A 101 4.38 -7.61 4.64
CA THR A 101 5.40 -7.77 3.60
C THR A 101 6.54 -6.77 3.75
N GLU A 102 6.24 -5.53 4.16
CA GLU A 102 7.26 -4.49 4.39
C GLU A 102 8.13 -4.84 5.61
N ILE A 103 7.56 -5.35 6.68
CA ILE A 103 8.31 -5.82 7.85
C ILE A 103 9.25 -6.97 7.45
N GLU A 104 8.78 -7.90 6.66
CA GLU A 104 9.57 -9.02 6.17
C GLU A 104 10.74 -8.54 5.29
N ARG A 105 10.49 -7.60 4.39
CA ARG A 105 11.54 -6.98 3.58
C ARG A 105 12.61 -6.30 4.44
N GLN A 106 12.19 -5.50 5.40
CA GLN A 106 13.10 -4.79 6.32
C GLN A 106 13.94 -5.76 7.15
N LYS A 107 13.38 -6.89 7.53
CA LYS A 107 14.09 -7.95 8.26
C LYS A 107 15.27 -8.47 7.44
N PHE A 108 15.08 -8.78 6.18
CA PHE A 108 16.16 -9.24 5.30
C PHE A 108 17.16 -8.14 5.00
N GLU A 109 16.71 -6.89 4.83
CA GLU A 109 17.60 -5.74 4.66
C GLU A 109 18.54 -5.58 5.85
N LYS A 110 18.03 -5.69 7.08
CA LYS A 110 18.83 -5.62 8.31
C LYS A 110 19.82 -6.78 8.40
N LEU A 111 19.44 -7.98 8.00
CA LEU A 111 20.33 -9.15 8.02
C LEU A 111 21.49 -8.96 7.02
N ILE A 112 21.22 -8.44 5.85
CA ILE A 112 22.24 -8.12 4.83
C ILE A 112 23.19 -7.06 5.36
N GLU A 113 22.67 -5.99 5.95
CA GLU A 113 23.44 -4.90 6.50
C GLU A 113 24.37 -5.38 7.64
N ARG A 114 23.85 -6.21 8.54
CA ARG A 114 24.62 -6.83 9.62
C ARG A 114 25.77 -7.69 9.07
N GLU A 115 25.50 -8.47 8.04
CA GLU A 115 26.52 -9.33 7.42
C GLU A 115 27.60 -8.50 6.74
N ARG A 116 27.24 -7.42 6.05
CA ARG A 116 28.20 -6.47 5.48
C ARG A 116 29.06 -5.81 6.53
N ASP A 117 28.49 -5.43 7.67
CA ASP A 117 29.23 -4.83 8.79
C ASP A 117 30.23 -5.84 9.39
N LEU A 118 29.82 -7.10 9.55
CA LEU A 118 30.72 -8.17 10.00
C LEU A 118 31.85 -8.42 9.03
N ASP A 119 31.58 -8.42 7.75
CA ASP A 119 32.61 -8.60 6.71
C ASP A 119 33.60 -7.43 6.71
N ARG A 120 33.13 -6.20 6.85
CA ARG A 120 34.00 -5.03 6.98
C ARG A 120 34.88 -5.12 8.22
N ALA A 121 34.33 -5.51 9.36
CA ALA A 121 35.09 -5.70 10.59
C ALA A 121 36.18 -6.77 10.44
N ARG A 122 35.87 -7.87 9.74
CA ARG A 122 36.84 -8.93 9.43
C ARG A 122 37.98 -8.43 8.53
N GLU A 123 37.63 -7.66 7.50
CA GLU A 123 38.62 -7.06 6.61
C GLU A 123 39.53 -6.08 7.33
N GLU A 124 39.00 -5.20 8.15
CA GLU A 124 39.75 -4.27 8.97
C GLU A 124 40.70 -5.00 9.92
N LEU A 125 40.21 -6.09 10.54
CA LEU A 125 41.04 -6.90 11.43
C LEU A 125 42.20 -7.58 10.68
N LYS A 126 41.96 -8.09 9.47
CA LYS A 126 42.99 -8.66 8.61
C LYS A 126 44.05 -7.63 8.21
N GLU A 127 43.60 -6.43 7.83
CA GLU A 127 44.51 -5.33 7.50
C GLU A 127 45.38 -4.92 8.68
N THR A 128 44.78 -4.79 9.87
CA THR A 128 45.51 -4.48 11.09
C THR A 128 46.55 -5.54 11.40
N ARG A 129 46.20 -6.83 11.34
CA ARG A 129 47.13 -7.94 11.55
C ARG A 129 48.27 -7.94 10.52
N ALA A 130 47.95 -7.69 9.24
CA ALA A 130 48.97 -7.61 8.20
C ALA A 130 49.96 -6.46 8.46
N LEU A 131 49.45 -5.30 8.88
CA LEU A 131 50.28 -4.15 9.22
C LEU A 131 51.15 -4.44 10.46
N ASP A 132 50.60 -5.10 11.48
CA ASP A 132 51.36 -5.50 12.68
C ASP A 132 52.46 -6.49 12.34
N GLU A 133 52.19 -7.49 11.50
CA GLU A 133 53.19 -8.44 11.03
C GLU A 133 54.28 -7.74 10.23
N MET A 134 53.93 -6.82 9.33
CA MET A 134 54.91 -6.01 8.58
C MET A 134 55.79 -5.18 9.54
N SER A 135 55.18 -4.54 10.52
CA SER A 135 55.90 -3.76 11.53
C SER A 135 56.88 -4.60 12.33
N VAL A 136 56.48 -5.80 12.75
CA VAL A 136 57.34 -6.74 13.45
C VAL A 136 58.48 -7.20 12.56
N GLN A 137 58.22 -7.54 11.31
CA GLN A 137 59.26 -7.92 10.33
C GLN A 137 60.24 -6.79 10.07
N MET A 138 59.77 -5.58 9.91
CA MET A 138 60.62 -4.40 9.73
C MET A 138 61.52 -4.13 10.94
N HIS A 139 60.95 -4.27 12.11
CA HIS A 139 61.67 -4.12 13.37
C HIS A 139 62.79 -5.18 13.48
N PHE A 140 62.47 -6.43 13.18
CA PHE A 140 63.43 -7.53 13.16
C PHE A 140 64.57 -7.30 12.17
N ARG A 141 64.26 -6.83 10.93
CA ARG A 141 65.23 -6.48 9.94
C ARG A 141 66.17 -5.36 10.40
N LYS A 142 65.67 -4.33 11.06
CA LYS A 142 66.46 -3.25 11.64
C LYS A 142 67.41 -3.73 12.70
N GLN A 143 66.98 -4.65 13.57
CA GLN A 143 67.84 -5.24 14.61
C GLN A 143 68.95 -6.12 14.00
N ASN A 144 68.69 -6.84 12.92
CA ASN A 144 69.67 -7.71 12.29
C ASN A 144 70.66 -6.95 11.42
N LEU A 145 70.39 -5.70 11.04
CA LEU A 145 71.28 -4.81 10.26
C LEU A 145 72.18 -3.95 11.16
N ALA A 146 71.92 -3.93 12.45
CA ALA A 146 72.75 -3.26 13.45
C ALA A 146 73.72 -4.25 14.06
#